data_c23a3684aaa30ec9ce9ff3cc947861c6
#
_entry.id   c23a3684aaa30ec9ce9ff3cc947861c6
#
_cell.length_a   1.000
_cell.length_b   1.000
_cell.length_c   1.000
_cell.angle_alpha   90.00
_cell.angle_beta   90.00
_cell.angle_gamma   90.00
#
_symmetry.space_group_name_H-M   'P 1'
#
loop_
_entity.id
_entity.type
_entity.pdbx_description
1 polymer ?
#
loop_
_entity_poly.entity_id
_entity_poly.type
_entity_poly.pdbx_seq_one_letter_code
_entity_poly.pdbx_strand_id
1 'polypeptide(L)'
;MKKLLTTIILMYTMLSFGQKEVSRHMYIKVAPEHQEEFERLEMNYWSKVAHQEIKNGNMTGWGLMKNTGMNDDSLEANYLIVNTFKSLEQAFSGKAKWDTSILGLTVKDISTEKIREVKSIRWYQNESSIAGNNTKFTVFNYARPKSVADFVNENKNIYKQIHMSMQKNTKLDSWGVHTRIHPKGTASKASIFTRDGFSTLLDAMKYLTYKDENPYQKMASKSKMSEILPDGFGYTVIRETLLWVN
;
A
#
# COMPACT_ATOMS: atom_id res chain seq x y z
N MET A 1 -0.26 -39.60 26.20
CA MET A 1 -0.23 -38.16 26.48
C MET A 1 0.82 -37.40 25.69
N LYS A 2 2.12 -37.78 25.65
CA LYS A 2 3.16 -37.06 24.89
C LYS A 2 2.86 -36.91 23.36
N LYS A 3 2.31 -37.97 22.71
CA LYS A 3 1.97 -37.92 21.27
C LYS A 3 0.81 -36.95 20.93
N LEU A 4 -0.17 -36.84 21.85
CA LEU A 4 -1.30 -35.90 21.70
C LEU A 4 -0.84 -34.44 21.80
N LEU A 5 0.08 -34.14 22.73
CA LEU A 5 0.65 -32.81 22.91
C LEU A 5 1.44 -32.37 21.68
N THR A 6 2.23 -33.28 21.09
CA THR A 6 3.01 -32.99 19.86
C THR A 6 2.10 -32.70 18.67
N THR A 7 0.98 -33.41 18.53
CA THR A 7 0.01 -33.18 17.46
C THR A 7 -0.68 -31.83 17.60
N ILE A 8 -1.04 -31.44 18.83
CA ILE A 8 -1.65 -30.11 19.09
C ILE A 8 -0.67 -28.98 18.79
N ILE A 9 0.61 -29.12 19.18
CA ILE A 9 1.64 -28.10 18.86
C ILE A 9 1.87 -28.01 17.34
N LEU A 10 1.88 -29.14 16.63
CA LEU A 10 2.02 -29.12 15.15
C LEU A 10 0.81 -28.47 14.47
N MET A 11 -0.42 -28.69 14.95
CA MET A 11 -1.62 -28.00 14.44
C MET A 11 -1.58 -26.48 14.70
N TYR A 12 -1.12 -26.05 15.87
CA TYR A 12 -0.97 -24.62 16.16
C TYR A 12 0.09 -23.94 15.29
N THR A 13 1.20 -24.61 14.96
CA THR A 13 2.22 -24.09 14.07
C THR A 13 1.74 -24.04 12.62
N MET A 14 0.89 -24.96 12.15
CA MET A 14 0.33 -24.93 10.81
C MET A 14 -0.70 -23.80 10.61
N LEU A 15 -1.42 -23.40 11.66
CA LEU A 15 -2.36 -22.27 11.59
C LEU A 15 -1.66 -20.90 11.51
N SER A 16 -0.37 -20.82 11.84
CA SER A 16 0.40 -19.57 11.76
C SER A 16 0.97 -19.25 10.37
N PHE A 17 0.95 -20.18 9.43
CA PHE A 17 1.61 -20.04 8.12
C PHE A 17 0.77 -19.39 7.02
N GLY A 18 -0.38 -18.81 7.33
CA GLY A 18 -1.30 -18.31 6.30
C GLY A 18 -1.74 -16.83 6.38
N GLN A 19 -1.45 -16.14 7.46
CA GLN A 19 -1.94 -14.77 7.62
C GLN A 19 -1.03 -13.78 6.88
N LYS A 20 -1.56 -13.21 5.78
CA LYS A 20 -0.86 -12.15 5.04
C LYS A 20 -1.35 -10.80 5.52
N GLU A 21 -0.41 -9.88 5.63
CA GLU A 21 -0.70 -8.47 5.88
C GLU A 21 -1.71 -7.93 4.86
N VAL A 22 -2.69 -7.20 5.34
CA VAL A 22 -3.71 -6.57 4.51
C VAL A 22 -3.74 -5.07 4.74
N SER A 23 -4.19 -4.33 3.73
CA SER A 23 -4.33 -2.88 3.83
C SER A 23 -5.68 -2.41 3.29
N ARG A 24 -6.25 -1.41 3.99
CA ARG A 24 -7.41 -0.67 3.55
C ARG A 24 -6.96 0.68 3.00
N HIS A 25 -7.21 0.90 1.72
CA HIS A 25 -6.89 2.13 1.00
C HIS A 25 -8.16 2.95 0.82
N MET A 26 -8.20 4.16 1.37
CA MET A 26 -9.28 5.11 1.19
C MET A 26 -8.79 6.24 0.27
N TYR A 27 -9.34 6.28 -0.93
CA TYR A 27 -9.05 7.30 -1.95
C TYR A 27 -9.97 8.49 -1.74
N ILE A 28 -9.38 9.66 -1.56
CA ILE A 28 -10.07 10.87 -1.11
C ILE A 28 -9.80 12.00 -2.10
N LYS A 29 -10.86 12.76 -2.44
CA LYS A 29 -10.75 14.04 -3.12
C LYS A 29 -10.97 15.14 -2.09
N VAL A 30 -10.07 16.12 -2.07
CA VAL A 30 -10.15 17.35 -1.28
C VAL A 30 -9.97 18.52 -2.23
N ALA A 31 -10.87 19.47 -2.20
CA ALA A 31 -10.78 20.69 -2.99
C ALA A 31 -9.56 21.53 -2.57
N PRO A 32 -8.92 22.28 -3.49
CA PRO A 32 -7.69 23.02 -3.20
C PRO A 32 -7.77 23.89 -1.95
N GLU A 33 -8.88 24.60 -1.75
CA GLU A 33 -9.13 25.52 -0.63
C GLU A 33 -9.23 24.81 0.71
N HIS A 34 -9.43 23.48 0.74
CA HIS A 34 -9.57 22.69 1.96
C HIS A 34 -8.37 21.82 2.27
N GLN A 35 -7.35 21.77 1.38
CA GLN A 35 -6.23 20.83 1.53
C GLN A 35 -5.41 21.08 2.79
N GLU A 36 -5.10 22.34 3.09
CA GLU A 36 -4.32 22.70 4.29
C GLU A 36 -5.04 22.27 5.57
N GLU A 37 -6.34 22.55 5.67
CA GLU A 37 -7.11 22.13 6.82
C GLU A 37 -7.25 20.62 6.93
N PHE A 38 -7.49 19.93 5.82
CA PHE A 38 -7.54 18.48 5.78
C PHE A 38 -6.23 17.86 6.27
N GLU A 39 -5.08 18.30 5.75
CA GLU A 39 -3.76 17.84 6.16
C GLU A 39 -3.53 18.10 7.65
N ARG A 40 -3.86 19.31 8.13
CA ARG A 40 -3.73 19.68 9.54
C ARG A 40 -4.55 18.77 10.46
N LEU A 41 -5.81 18.48 10.11
CA LEU A 41 -6.67 17.61 10.90
C LEU A 41 -6.20 16.17 10.91
N GLU A 42 -5.85 15.63 9.75
CA GLU A 42 -5.36 14.24 9.63
C GLU A 42 -4.00 14.05 10.33
N MET A 43 -3.05 14.98 10.14
CA MET A 43 -1.70 14.86 10.68
C MET A 43 -1.59 15.17 12.17
N ASN A 44 -2.38 16.12 12.70
CA ASN A 44 -2.24 16.54 14.08
C ASN A 44 -3.20 15.82 15.04
N TYR A 45 -4.30 15.25 14.54
CA TYR A 45 -5.32 14.62 15.37
C TYR A 45 -5.57 13.16 14.99
N TRP A 46 -5.99 12.87 13.77
CA TRP A 46 -6.30 11.49 13.37
C TRP A 46 -5.09 10.56 13.43
N SER A 47 -3.90 11.07 13.15
CA SER A 47 -2.65 10.31 13.33
C SER A 47 -2.43 9.86 14.78
N LYS A 48 -2.79 10.68 15.76
CA LYS A 48 -2.65 10.34 17.19
C LYS A 48 -3.69 9.30 17.61
N VAL A 49 -4.91 9.41 17.09
CA VAL A 49 -5.95 8.38 17.29
C VAL A 49 -5.49 7.05 16.66
N ALA A 50 -4.95 7.10 15.44
CA ALA A 50 -4.38 5.93 14.78
C ALA A 50 -3.21 5.32 15.57
N HIS A 51 -2.30 6.15 16.10
CA HIS A 51 -1.21 5.68 16.94
C HIS A 51 -1.71 4.94 18.19
N GLN A 52 -2.78 5.44 18.82
CA GLN A 52 -3.39 4.73 19.96
C GLN A 52 -3.99 3.38 19.52
N GLU A 53 -4.63 3.29 18.36
CA GLU A 53 -5.15 2.02 17.83
C GLU A 53 -4.03 1.02 17.50
N ILE A 54 -2.89 1.50 17.00
CA ILE A 54 -1.69 0.69 16.78
C ILE A 54 -1.13 0.20 18.12
N LYS A 55 -0.99 1.08 19.11
CA LYS A 55 -0.53 0.72 20.47
C LYS A 55 -1.43 -0.31 21.14
N ASN A 56 -2.74 -0.23 20.90
CA ASN A 56 -3.72 -1.21 21.39
C ASN A 56 -3.69 -2.54 20.61
N GLY A 57 -2.88 -2.67 19.56
CA GLY A 57 -2.79 -3.86 18.72
C GLY A 57 -3.99 -4.06 17.79
N ASN A 58 -4.79 -3.03 17.54
CA ASN A 58 -5.97 -3.10 16.67
C ASN A 58 -5.63 -2.95 15.19
N MET A 59 -4.48 -2.37 14.88
CA MET A 59 -3.91 -2.20 13.53
C MET A 59 -2.39 -2.17 13.61
N THR A 60 -1.69 -2.20 12.46
CA THR A 60 -0.21 -2.20 12.39
C THR A 60 0.37 -0.92 11.82
N GLY A 61 -0.43 -0.09 11.18
CA GLY A 61 0.05 1.19 10.65
C GLY A 61 -1.08 2.02 10.05
N TRP A 62 -0.82 3.32 10.02
CA TRP A 62 -1.67 4.33 9.40
C TRP A 62 -0.81 5.32 8.62
N GLY A 63 -1.25 5.70 7.42
CA GLY A 63 -0.53 6.67 6.62
C GLY A 63 -1.43 7.59 5.82
N LEU A 64 -1.00 8.86 5.70
CA LEU A 64 -1.57 9.85 4.81
C LEU A 64 -0.59 10.11 3.66
N MET A 65 -1.06 9.95 2.43
CA MET A 65 -0.29 10.21 1.23
C MET A 65 -1.03 11.19 0.31
N LYS A 66 -0.27 12.01 -0.41
CA LYS A 66 -0.77 12.99 -1.39
C LYS A 66 -0.20 12.69 -2.78
N ASN A 67 -1.00 12.79 -3.82
CA ASN A 67 -0.50 12.72 -5.19
C ASN A 67 0.46 13.89 -5.44
N THR A 68 1.58 13.62 -6.07
CA THR A 68 2.61 14.64 -6.35
C THR A 68 3.22 14.46 -7.73
N GLY A 69 3.90 15.49 -8.21
CA GLY A 69 4.51 15.47 -9.54
C GLY A 69 3.51 15.55 -10.70
N MET A 70 2.23 15.87 -10.43
CA MET A 70 1.19 15.96 -11.44
C MET A 70 0.13 16.99 -11.06
N ASN A 71 -0.46 17.58 -12.06
CA ASN A 71 -1.66 18.42 -11.94
C ASN A 71 -2.69 17.90 -12.96
N ASP A 72 -3.39 16.82 -12.59
CA ASP A 72 -4.35 16.14 -13.44
C ASP A 72 -5.70 16.08 -12.72
N ASP A 73 -6.63 16.95 -13.10
CA ASP A 73 -7.97 17.01 -12.55
C ASP A 73 -8.84 15.80 -12.93
N SER A 74 -8.39 14.99 -13.91
CA SER A 74 -9.07 13.74 -14.28
C SER A 74 -8.94 12.67 -13.18
N LEU A 75 -8.01 12.84 -12.24
CA LEU A 75 -7.87 11.93 -11.11
C LEU A 75 -9.02 12.10 -10.13
N GLU A 76 -9.70 10.99 -9.89
CA GLU A 76 -10.81 10.94 -8.94
C GLU A 76 -10.41 11.29 -7.50
N ALA A 77 -9.13 11.12 -7.14
CA ALA A 77 -8.63 11.33 -5.78
C ALA A 77 -7.24 11.95 -5.79
N ASN A 78 -6.98 12.88 -4.87
CA ASN A 78 -5.67 13.49 -4.66
C ASN A 78 -4.98 13.08 -3.36
N TYR A 79 -5.70 12.41 -2.45
CA TYR A 79 -5.16 11.82 -1.23
C TYR A 79 -5.46 10.33 -1.13
N LEU A 80 -4.62 9.64 -0.36
CA LEU A 80 -4.78 8.25 -0.01
C LEU A 80 -4.50 8.09 1.49
N ILE A 81 -5.49 7.58 2.24
CA ILE A 81 -5.29 7.09 3.60
C ILE A 81 -5.14 5.58 3.54
N VAL A 82 -4.07 5.07 4.16
CA VAL A 82 -3.75 3.64 4.23
C VAL A 82 -3.80 3.18 5.68
N ASN A 83 -4.63 2.19 5.97
CA ASN A 83 -4.60 1.46 7.23
C ASN A 83 -4.04 0.07 6.97
N THR A 84 -3.05 -0.39 7.76
CA THR A 84 -2.48 -1.72 7.62
C THR A 84 -2.83 -2.60 8.83
N PHE A 85 -2.95 -3.91 8.56
CA PHE A 85 -3.33 -4.92 9.54
C PHE A 85 -2.52 -6.20 9.27
N LYS A 86 -2.20 -6.95 10.34
CA LYS A 86 -1.49 -8.23 10.20
C LYS A 86 -2.32 -9.31 9.48
N SER A 87 -3.67 -9.17 9.48
CA SER A 87 -4.59 -10.12 8.84
C SER A 87 -5.99 -9.52 8.67
N LEU A 88 -6.86 -10.21 7.91
CA LEU A 88 -8.28 -9.88 7.80
C LEU A 88 -9.01 -9.99 9.14
N GLU A 89 -8.67 -10.98 9.97
CA GLU A 89 -9.28 -11.18 11.28
C GLU A 89 -9.00 -9.98 12.20
N GLN A 90 -7.79 -9.42 12.17
CA GLN A 90 -7.49 -8.18 12.90
C GLN A 90 -8.30 -7.02 12.35
N ALA A 91 -8.31 -6.85 11.02
CA ALA A 91 -8.99 -5.74 10.35
C ALA A 91 -10.51 -5.71 10.65
N PHE A 92 -11.15 -6.88 10.74
CA PHE A 92 -12.59 -7.03 10.95
C PHE A 92 -12.98 -7.45 12.37
N SER A 93 -12.05 -7.38 13.32
CA SER A 93 -12.31 -7.72 14.73
C SER A 93 -13.30 -6.80 15.45
N GLY A 94 -13.58 -5.62 14.88
CA GLY A 94 -14.40 -4.57 15.50
C GLY A 94 -13.75 -3.91 16.72
N LYS A 95 -12.45 -4.15 16.97
CA LYS A 95 -11.72 -3.62 18.15
C LYS A 95 -11.27 -2.18 17.96
N ALA A 96 -10.93 -1.75 16.74
CA ALA A 96 -10.57 -0.36 16.47
C ALA A 96 -11.78 0.56 16.65
N LYS A 97 -11.71 1.45 17.62
CA LYS A 97 -12.82 2.34 18.02
C LYS A 97 -12.68 3.75 17.48
N TRP A 98 -11.49 4.15 17.09
CA TRP A 98 -11.17 5.52 16.64
C TRP A 98 -11.63 6.57 17.66
N ASP A 99 -11.32 6.30 18.93
CA ASP A 99 -11.76 7.10 20.06
C ASP A 99 -10.98 8.42 20.14
N THR A 100 -11.68 9.52 19.92
CA THR A 100 -11.12 10.87 19.96
C THR A 100 -11.02 11.46 21.37
N SER A 101 -11.63 10.81 22.38
CA SER A 101 -11.60 11.26 23.79
C SER A 101 -10.18 11.30 24.36
N ILE A 102 -9.25 10.49 23.82
CA ILE A 102 -7.81 10.55 24.16
C ILE A 102 -7.18 11.93 23.91
N LEU A 103 -7.79 12.73 23.06
CA LEU A 103 -7.36 14.09 22.71
C LEU A 103 -8.12 15.17 23.49
N GLY A 104 -9.11 14.77 24.31
CA GLY A 104 -10.07 15.69 24.93
C GLY A 104 -10.99 16.36 23.90
N LEU A 105 -11.18 15.78 22.75
CA LEU A 105 -11.96 16.31 21.62
C LEU A 105 -13.08 15.34 21.23
N THR A 106 -14.14 15.89 20.62
CA THR A 106 -15.18 15.07 19.99
C THR A 106 -14.82 14.79 18.52
N VAL A 107 -15.41 13.74 17.95
CA VAL A 107 -15.26 13.46 16.49
C VAL A 107 -15.65 14.69 15.65
N LYS A 108 -16.66 15.46 16.10
CA LYS A 108 -17.14 16.66 15.39
C LYS A 108 -16.06 17.75 15.30
N ASP A 109 -15.23 17.89 16.34
CA ASP A 109 -14.20 18.94 16.42
C ASP A 109 -13.05 18.72 15.40
N ILE A 110 -12.83 17.47 15.00
CA ILE A 110 -11.73 17.08 14.09
C ILE A 110 -12.24 16.38 12.81
N SER A 111 -13.54 16.41 12.55
CA SER A 111 -14.13 15.76 11.38
C SER A 111 -13.67 16.41 10.07
N THR A 112 -13.23 15.58 9.14
CA THR A 112 -12.89 15.98 7.77
C THR A 112 -14.01 15.71 6.78
N GLU A 113 -15.18 15.22 7.22
CA GLU A 113 -16.26 14.77 6.34
C GLU A 113 -16.83 15.87 5.44
N LYS A 114 -16.87 17.12 5.91
CA LYS A 114 -17.40 18.24 5.15
C LYS A 114 -16.44 18.81 4.11
N ILE A 115 -15.15 18.50 4.24
CA ILE A 115 -14.07 19.04 3.39
C ILE A 115 -13.43 17.98 2.50
N ARG A 116 -13.94 16.75 2.54
CA ARG A 116 -13.44 15.64 1.72
C ARG A 116 -14.58 14.86 1.07
N GLU A 117 -14.28 14.23 -0.05
CA GLU A 117 -15.12 13.23 -0.69
C GLU A 117 -14.39 11.89 -0.76
N VAL A 118 -14.99 10.81 -0.22
CA VAL A 118 -14.43 9.46 -0.36
C VAL A 118 -14.83 8.89 -1.71
N LYS A 119 -13.89 8.82 -2.64
CA LYS A 119 -14.11 8.30 -4.00
C LYS A 119 -14.18 6.79 -4.06
N SER A 120 -13.34 6.10 -3.29
CA SER A 120 -13.40 4.63 -3.18
C SER A 120 -12.65 4.13 -1.96
N ILE A 121 -13.06 2.95 -1.49
CA ILE A 121 -12.36 2.16 -0.47
C ILE A 121 -11.99 0.83 -1.10
N ARG A 122 -10.72 0.44 -0.99
CA ARG A 122 -10.21 -0.80 -1.57
C ARG A 122 -9.37 -1.54 -0.54
N TRP A 123 -9.52 -2.87 -0.54
CA TRP A 123 -8.74 -3.75 0.31
C TRP A 123 -7.71 -4.51 -0.51
N TYR A 124 -6.51 -4.60 0.00
CA TYR A 124 -5.39 -5.27 -0.65
C TYR A 124 -4.69 -6.22 0.31
N GLN A 125 -4.10 -7.26 -0.24
CA GLN A 125 -3.24 -8.21 0.43
C GLN A 125 -1.80 -8.01 -0.05
N ASN A 126 -0.85 -7.93 0.88
CA ASN A 126 0.58 -7.91 0.57
C ASN A 126 1.01 -9.31 0.15
N GLU A 127 1.53 -9.44 -1.07
CA GLU A 127 1.99 -10.71 -1.61
C GLU A 127 3.49 -10.90 -1.46
N SER A 128 4.25 -9.82 -1.58
CA SER A 128 5.70 -9.79 -1.43
C SER A 128 6.17 -8.35 -1.27
N SER A 129 7.19 -8.14 -0.46
CA SER A 129 7.78 -6.82 -0.28
C SER A 129 9.28 -6.88 0.03
N ILE A 130 9.92 -5.74 -0.17
CA ILE A 130 11.27 -5.40 0.30
C ILE A 130 11.10 -4.14 1.14
N ALA A 131 11.49 -4.20 2.40
CA ALA A 131 11.40 -3.07 3.32
C ALA A 131 12.39 -1.97 2.92
N GLY A 132 11.99 -0.72 3.16
CA GLY A 132 12.83 0.46 3.07
C GLY A 132 12.84 1.21 4.40
N ASN A 133 13.78 2.13 4.55
CA ASN A 133 13.93 2.91 5.77
C ASN A 133 13.62 4.40 5.57
N ASN A 134 13.64 4.88 4.32
CA ASN A 134 13.58 6.32 4.00
C ASN A 134 12.59 6.63 2.87
N THR A 135 11.59 5.77 2.65
CA THR A 135 10.60 5.97 1.60
C THR A 135 9.71 7.17 1.91
N LYS A 136 9.88 8.24 1.12
CA LYS A 136 9.02 9.43 1.17
C LYS A 136 8.10 9.50 -0.06
N PHE A 137 8.58 9.10 -1.22
CA PHE A 137 7.85 9.10 -2.47
C PHE A 137 7.67 7.67 -2.96
N THR A 138 6.44 7.32 -3.31
CA THR A 138 6.12 5.97 -3.77
C THR A 138 5.44 6.04 -5.13
N VAL A 139 6.01 5.34 -6.11
CA VAL A 139 5.41 5.07 -7.40
C VAL A 139 4.45 3.89 -7.23
N PHE A 140 3.16 4.11 -7.45
CA PHE A 140 2.15 3.06 -7.49
C PHE A 140 1.84 2.74 -8.95
N ASN A 141 2.03 1.49 -9.34
CA ASN A 141 1.74 0.99 -10.67
C ASN A 141 0.55 0.05 -10.60
N TYR A 142 -0.58 0.47 -11.15
CA TYR A 142 -1.84 -0.30 -11.14
C TYR A 142 -2.00 -1.08 -12.44
N ALA A 143 -2.36 -2.36 -12.34
CA ALA A 143 -2.54 -3.20 -13.51
C ALA A 143 -3.66 -4.24 -13.35
N ARG A 144 -4.01 -4.82 -14.50
CA ARG A 144 -4.91 -5.94 -14.60
C ARG A 144 -4.29 -7.05 -15.45
N PRO A 145 -3.44 -7.91 -14.85
CA PRO A 145 -2.81 -9.01 -15.56
C PRO A 145 -3.86 -10.03 -16.01
N LYS A 146 -3.55 -10.79 -17.06
CA LYS A 146 -4.37 -11.91 -17.55
C LYS A 146 -4.58 -12.98 -16.46
N SER A 147 -3.52 -13.23 -15.67
CA SER A 147 -3.53 -14.13 -14.52
C SER A 147 -2.89 -13.42 -13.32
N VAL A 148 -3.66 -13.18 -12.26
CA VAL A 148 -3.13 -12.61 -11.00
C VAL A 148 -2.16 -13.56 -10.32
N ALA A 149 -2.42 -14.88 -10.38
CA ALA A 149 -1.54 -15.90 -9.78
C ALA A 149 -0.17 -15.91 -10.45
N ASP A 150 -0.13 -15.91 -11.79
CA ASP A 150 1.13 -15.90 -12.54
C ASP A 150 1.89 -14.59 -12.33
N PHE A 151 1.19 -13.45 -12.30
CA PHE A 151 1.78 -12.16 -11.99
C PHE A 151 2.47 -12.17 -10.62
N VAL A 152 1.80 -12.69 -9.60
CA VAL A 152 2.34 -12.79 -8.24
C VAL A 152 3.54 -13.72 -8.20
N ASN A 153 3.48 -14.87 -8.87
CA ASN A 153 4.57 -15.85 -8.93
C ASN A 153 5.82 -15.27 -9.63
N GLU A 154 5.64 -14.60 -10.78
CA GLU A 154 6.73 -13.92 -11.47
C GLU A 154 7.39 -12.86 -10.57
N ASN A 155 6.58 -12.05 -9.90
CA ASN A 155 7.08 -11.04 -8.99
C ASN A 155 7.85 -11.64 -7.80
N LYS A 156 7.39 -12.74 -7.21
CA LYS A 156 8.06 -13.40 -6.09
C LYS A 156 9.38 -14.04 -6.50
N ASN A 157 9.41 -14.68 -7.68
CA ASN A 157 10.52 -15.55 -8.08
C ASN A 157 11.60 -14.79 -8.87
N ILE A 158 11.21 -13.79 -9.67
CA ILE A 158 12.12 -13.07 -10.57
C ILE A 158 12.25 -11.61 -10.14
N TYR A 159 11.14 -10.85 -10.13
CA TYR A 159 11.21 -9.40 -9.94
C TYR A 159 11.65 -9.00 -8.53
N LYS A 160 11.35 -9.78 -7.50
CA LYS A 160 11.89 -9.54 -6.16
C LYS A 160 13.41 -9.51 -6.14
N GLN A 161 14.07 -10.43 -6.85
CA GLN A 161 15.53 -10.48 -6.93
C GLN A 161 16.08 -9.28 -7.69
N ILE A 162 15.40 -8.87 -8.77
CA ILE A 162 15.75 -7.66 -9.53
C ILE A 162 15.68 -6.44 -8.59
N HIS A 163 14.55 -6.26 -7.88
CA HIS A 163 14.37 -5.11 -6.99
C HIS A 163 15.32 -5.13 -5.78
N MET A 164 15.68 -6.31 -5.27
CA MET A 164 16.75 -6.44 -4.25
C MET A 164 18.11 -5.98 -4.80
N SER A 165 18.42 -6.29 -6.07
CA SER A 165 19.60 -5.78 -6.73
C SER A 165 19.52 -4.27 -6.99
N MET A 166 18.36 -3.79 -7.41
CA MET A 166 18.11 -2.34 -7.58
C MET A 166 18.27 -1.56 -6.28
N GLN A 167 17.73 -2.08 -5.15
CA GLN A 167 17.88 -1.47 -3.84
C GLN A 167 19.34 -1.27 -3.43
N LYS A 168 20.22 -2.21 -3.81
CA LYS A 168 21.66 -2.12 -3.52
C LYS A 168 22.41 -1.15 -4.45
N ASN A 169 21.97 -1.03 -5.71
CA ASN A 169 22.74 -0.40 -6.77
C ASN A 169 22.11 0.90 -7.30
N THR A 170 20.92 1.26 -6.84
CA THR A 170 20.19 2.47 -7.27
C THR A 170 19.63 3.22 -6.08
N LYS A 171 18.72 4.17 -6.34
CA LYS A 171 17.99 4.94 -5.31
C LYS A 171 16.65 4.32 -4.91
N LEU A 172 16.36 3.11 -5.38
CA LEU A 172 15.18 2.36 -4.89
C LEU A 172 15.36 2.05 -3.41
N ASP A 173 14.41 2.47 -2.56
CA ASP A 173 14.44 2.24 -1.11
C ASP A 173 13.57 1.05 -0.71
N SER A 174 12.35 0.94 -1.27
CA SER A 174 11.42 -0.15 -0.95
C SER A 174 10.67 -0.63 -2.19
N TRP A 175 10.10 -1.82 -2.10
CA TRP A 175 9.30 -2.41 -3.17
C TRP A 175 8.18 -3.28 -2.60
N GLY A 176 7.07 -3.46 -3.35
CA GLY A 176 6.03 -4.38 -2.95
C GLY A 176 5.02 -4.70 -4.04
N VAL A 177 4.38 -5.86 -3.91
CA VAL A 177 3.31 -6.37 -4.77
C VAL A 177 2.07 -6.66 -3.95
N HIS A 178 0.94 -6.16 -4.41
CA HIS A 178 -0.33 -6.25 -3.70
C HIS A 178 -1.45 -6.70 -4.62
N THR A 179 -2.27 -7.63 -4.15
CA THR A 179 -3.46 -8.09 -4.86
C THR A 179 -4.71 -7.49 -4.22
N ARG A 180 -5.68 -7.09 -5.05
CA ARG A 180 -6.95 -6.56 -4.57
C ARG A 180 -7.81 -7.67 -3.99
N ILE A 181 -8.24 -7.50 -2.74
CA ILE A 181 -9.21 -8.38 -2.07
C ILE A 181 -10.63 -7.94 -2.42
N HIS A 182 -10.93 -6.62 -2.26
CA HIS A 182 -12.27 -6.06 -2.47
C HIS A 182 -12.19 -4.58 -2.89
N PRO A 183 -13.11 -4.05 -3.74
CA PRO A 183 -14.04 -4.81 -4.59
C PRO A 183 -13.31 -5.56 -5.71
N LYS A 184 -13.90 -6.67 -6.15
CA LYS A 184 -13.45 -7.45 -7.33
C LYS A 184 -14.52 -7.40 -8.43
N GLY A 185 -14.11 -7.70 -9.65
CA GLY A 185 -15.04 -7.81 -10.79
C GLY A 185 -14.44 -7.29 -12.09
N THR A 186 -15.14 -7.56 -13.19
CA THR A 186 -14.68 -7.21 -14.55
C THR A 186 -14.66 -5.70 -14.79
N ALA A 187 -15.51 -4.93 -14.11
CA ALA A 187 -15.54 -3.47 -14.17
C ALA A 187 -14.35 -2.79 -13.44
N SER A 188 -13.58 -3.54 -12.63
CA SER A 188 -12.43 -2.98 -11.93
C SER A 188 -11.27 -2.71 -12.89
N LYS A 189 -10.81 -1.46 -12.97
CA LYS A 189 -9.68 -1.04 -13.83
C LYS A 189 -8.35 -1.71 -13.47
N ALA A 190 -8.17 -2.17 -12.22
CA ALA A 190 -6.97 -2.85 -11.77
C ALA A 190 -7.31 -3.93 -10.73
N SER A 191 -6.60 -5.05 -10.76
CA SER A 191 -6.71 -6.14 -9.77
C SER A 191 -5.48 -6.27 -8.89
N ILE A 192 -4.39 -5.59 -9.25
CA ILE A 192 -3.13 -5.55 -8.50
C ILE A 192 -2.57 -4.12 -8.51
N PHE A 193 -1.62 -3.88 -7.63
CA PHE A 193 -0.62 -2.83 -7.81
C PHE A 193 0.76 -3.30 -7.34
N THR A 194 1.83 -2.71 -7.94
CA THR A 194 3.17 -2.70 -7.37
C THR A 194 3.48 -1.33 -6.80
N ARG A 195 4.40 -1.26 -5.85
CA ARG A 195 4.92 -0.01 -5.32
C ARG A 195 6.44 0.00 -5.33
N ASP A 196 7.01 1.13 -5.72
CA ASP A 196 8.44 1.38 -5.74
C ASP A 196 8.71 2.65 -4.93
N GLY A 197 9.47 2.53 -3.85
CA GLY A 197 9.69 3.62 -2.90
C GLY A 197 11.03 4.31 -3.07
N PHE A 198 11.04 5.64 -2.89
CA PHE A 198 12.21 6.52 -3.05
C PHE A 198 12.23 7.57 -1.95
N SER A 199 13.43 8.06 -1.60
CA SER A 199 13.59 9.15 -0.63
C SER A 199 13.30 10.54 -1.22
N THR A 200 13.45 10.72 -2.55
CA THR A 200 13.22 11.99 -3.22
C THR A 200 12.27 11.86 -4.42
N LEU A 201 11.53 12.93 -4.74
CA LEU A 201 10.70 12.99 -5.94
C LEU A 201 11.55 12.86 -7.21
N LEU A 202 12.74 13.47 -7.23
CA LEU A 202 13.64 13.40 -8.37
C LEU A 202 14.03 11.95 -8.69
N ASP A 203 14.33 11.13 -7.67
CA ASP A 203 14.69 9.72 -7.88
C ASP A 203 13.50 8.92 -8.39
N ALA A 204 12.29 9.17 -7.87
CA ALA A 204 11.06 8.56 -8.38
C ALA A 204 10.79 8.93 -9.85
N MET A 205 10.97 10.21 -10.22
CA MET A 205 10.82 10.68 -11.61
C MET A 205 11.87 10.07 -12.53
N LYS A 206 13.16 10.03 -12.11
CA LYS A 206 14.22 9.36 -12.87
C LYS A 206 13.99 7.86 -13.08
N TYR A 207 13.34 7.21 -12.10
CA TYR A 207 12.96 5.80 -12.25
C TYR A 207 11.96 5.59 -13.38
N LEU A 208 11.04 6.53 -13.59
CA LEU A 208 10.01 6.49 -14.64
C LEU A 208 10.49 6.93 -16.02
N THR A 209 11.68 7.52 -16.14
CA THR A 209 12.20 7.93 -17.47
C THR A 209 12.50 6.71 -18.34
N TYR A 210 12.21 6.84 -19.63
CA TYR A 210 12.59 5.84 -20.62
C TYR A 210 14.11 5.63 -20.63
N LYS A 211 14.53 4.36 -20.81
CA LYS A 211 15.95 3.97 -20.92
C LYS A 211 16.09 3.03 -22.09
N ASP A 212 17.06 3.31 -22.95
CA ASP A 212 17.37 2.47 -24.12
C ASP A 212 17.85 1.06 -23.72
N GLU A 213 18.52 0.97 -22.57
CA GLU A 213 19.03 -0.29 -22.04
C GLU A 213 18.43 -0.60 -20.67
N ASN A 214 18.06 -1.85 -20.48
CA ASN A 214 17.65 -2.37 -19.18
C ASN A 214 18.81 -3.14 -18.55
N PRO A 215 19.52 -2.61 -17.54
CA PRO A 215 20.66 -3.29 -16.92
C PRO A 215 20.27 -4.62 -16.24
N TYR A 216 18.98 -4.85 -16.01
CA TYR A 216 18.45 -6.08 -15.41
C TYR A 216 17.84 -7.05 -16.43
N GLN A 217 18.02 -6.79 -17.75
CA GLN A 217 17.46 -7.61 -18.83
C GLN A 217 17.87 -9.08 -18.72
N LYS A 218 19.14 -9.35 -18.36
CA LYS A 218 19.62 -10.71 -18.16
C LYS A 218 18.90 -11.44 -17.02
N MET A 219 18.58 -10.74 -15.94
CA MET A 219 17.81 -11.31 -14.82
C MET A 219 16.35 -11.54 -15.21
N ALA A 220 15.79 -10.66 -16.01
CA ALA A 220 14.41 -10.75 -16.51
C ALA A 220 14.25 -11.68 -17.73
N SER A 221 15.33 -12.24 -18.28
CA SER A 221 15.31 -13.01 -19.56
C SER A 221 14.41 -14.26 -19.53
N LYS A 222 14.15 -14.81 -18.34
CA LYS A 222 13.26 -15.95 -18.14
C LYS A 222 11.84 -15.56 -17.74
N SER A 223 11.57 -14.27 -17.61
CA SER A 223 10.25 -13.78 -17.20
C SER A 223 9.24 -13.92 -18.32
N LYS A 224 8.03 -14.32 -17.96
CA LYS A 224 6.84 -14.33 -18.82
C LYS A 224 5.97 -13.08 -18.62
N MET A 225 6.51 -12.02 -18.00
CA MET A 225 5.72 -10.84 -17.65
C MET A 225 5.06 -10.18 -18.88
N SER A 226 5.73 -10.17 -20.04
CA SER A 226 5.15 -9.66 -21.29
C SER A 226 3.93 -10.44 -21.77
N GLU A 227 3.82 -11.73 -21.46
CA GLU A 227 2.64 -12.53 -21.78
C GLU A 227 1.52 -12.34 -20.74
N ILE A 228 1.90 -12.16 -19.47
CA ILE A 228 1.00 -12.00 -18.32
C ILE A 228 0.39 -10.60 -18.30
N LEU A 229 1.19 -9.59 -18.63
CA LEU A 229 0.83 -8.17 -18.63
C LEU A 229 1.20 -7.51 -19.96
N PRO A 230 0.57 -7.90 -21.09
CA PRO A 230 0.96 -7.45 -22.43
C PRO A 230 0.76 -5.94 -22.63
N ASP A 231 -0.24 -5.35 -21.96
CA ASP A 231 -0.57 -3.93 -22.06
C ASP A 231 0.21 -3.07 -21.04
N GLY A 232 1.10 -3.68 -20.26
CA GLY A 232 1.83 -3.00 -19.20
C GLY A 232 0.94 -2.53 -18.04
N PHE A 233 1.43 -1.54 -17.29
CA PHE A 233 0.64 -0.92 -16.21
C PHE A 233 -0.35 0.06 -16.81
N GLY A 234 -1.64 -0.10 -16.48
CA GLY A 234 -2.70 0.75 -16.99
C GLY A 234 -2.74 2.15 -16.36
N TYR A 235 -2.07 2.35 -15.23
CA TYR A 235 -2.02 3.62 -14.52
C TYR A 235 -0.87 3.66 -13.52
N THR A 236 -0.08 4.74 -13.56
CA THR A 236 1.03 5.00 -12.63
C THR A 236 0.85 6.36 -11.97
N VAL A 237 1.08 6.43 -10.66
CA VAL A 237 1.02 7.68 -9.89
C VAL A 237 2.09 7.71 -8.83
N ILE A 238 2.72 8.88 -8.64
CA ILE A 238 3.63 9.13 -7.52
C ILE A 238 2.83 9.73 -6.36
N ARG A 239 3.04 9.19 -5.15
CA ARG A 239 2.50 9.77 -3.92
C ARG A 239 3.60 10.09 -2.94
N GLU A 240 3.51 11.27 -2.37
CA GLU A 240 4.31 11.69 -1.23
C GLU A 240 3.65 11.18 0.06
N THR A 241 4.40 10.51 0.92
CA THR A 241 3.96 10.19 2.28
C THR A 241 4.10 11.46 3.13
N LEU A 242 2.97 12.06 3.50
CA LEU A 242 2.93 13.23 4.39
C LEU A 242 3.20 12.81 5.84
N LEU A 243 2.63 11.69 6.24
CA LEU A 243 2.84 11.09 7.56
C LEU A 243 2.61 9.58 7.50
N TRP A 244 3.43 8.86 8.24
CA TRP A 244 3.26 7.42 8.52
C TRP A 244 3.44 7.16 10.01
N VAL A 245 2.52 6.39 10.60
CA VAL A 245 2.52 5.95 12.00
C VAL A 245 2.50 4.42 12.03
N ASN A 246 3.41 3.81 12.80
CA ASN A 246 3.52 2.35 12.99
C ASN A 246 4.05 2.02 14.41
#